data_2420ef4984f6eb9adb7ce58f2de26b4d
#
_entry.id   2420ef4984f6eb9adb7ce58f2de26b4d
#
_cell.length_a   1.000
_cell.length_b   1.000
_cell.length_c   1.000
_cell.angle_alpha   90.00
_cell.angle_beta   90.00
_cell.angle_gamma   90.00
#
_symmetry.space_group_name_H-M   'P 1'
#
loop_
_entity.id
_entity.type
_entity.pdbx_description
1 polymer ?
#
loop_
_entity_poly.entity_id
_entity_poly.type
_entity_poly.pdbx_seq_one_letter_code
_entity_poly.pdbx_strand_id
1 'polypeptide(L)'
;MKMDVVFQDENRDLREQRRQQVFRQKFVEETPPWYHGAIHLCFTLLITGGTLFYCWQHIHNATWEWWLVIPIALFGNWIEWAAHRYILHRPVKGLEMIYKRHCTVHHQFFTHHDLGYNGHKEWRALLFSPFAPLG
;
A
#
# COMPACT_ATOMS: atom_id res chain seq x y z
N MET A 1 -15.76 11.52 36.76
CA MET A 1 -15.01 10.33 36.34
C MET A 1 -15.40 9.79 34.92
N LYS A 2 -16.66 9.41 34.62
CA LYS A 2 -17.06 9.00 33.25
C LYS A 2 -17.00 10.11 32.22
N MET A 3 -17.41 11.33 32.58
CA MET A 3 -17.44 12.49 31.68
C MET A 3 -16.05 12.98 31.29
N ASP A 4 -15.09 12.92 32.22
CA ASP A 4 -13.70 13.32 31.97
C ASP A 4 -13.00 12.38 30.99
N VAL A 5 -13.30 11.08 31.06
CA VAL A 5 -12.74 10.06 30.14
C VAL A 5 -13.26 10.29 28.72
N VAL A 6 -14.56 10.53 28.56
CA VAL A 6 -15.17 10.82 27.24
C VAL A 6 -14.57 12.08 26.61
N PHE A 7 -14.38 13.14 27.41
CA PHE A 7 -13.80 14.40 26.93
C PHE A 7 -12.32 14.26 26.55
N GLN A 8 -11.57 13.41 27.26
CA GLN A 8 -10.19 13.10 26.91
C GLN A 8 -10.07 12.28 25.65
N ASP A 9 -10.97 11.32 25.42
CA ASP A 9 -10.98 10.49 24.21
C ASP A 9 -11.36 11.32 22.98
N GLU A 10 -12.37 12.17 23.07
CA GLU A 10 -12.77 13.09 21.99
C GLU A 10 -11.63 14.05 21.60
N ASN A 11 -10.92 14.60 22.59
CA ASN A 11 -9.75 15.46 22.34
C ASN A 11 -8.56 14.70 21.73
N ARG A 12 -8.43 13.39 21.99
CA ARG A 12 -7.43 12.54 21.37
C ARG A 12 -7.76 12.33 19.90
N ASP A 13 -8.98 11.96 19.61
CA ASP A 13 -9.47 11.71 18.24
C ASP A 13 -9.31 12.94 17.35
N LEU A 14 -9.68 14.10 17.82
CA LEU A 14 -9.51 15.38 17.09
C LEU A 14 -8.02 15.68 16.81
N ARG A 15 -7.13 15.36 17.73
CA ARG A 15 -5.68 15.53 17.52
C ARG A 15 -5.14 14.56 16.48
N GLU A 16 -5.61 13.31 16.49
CA GLU A 16 -5.21 12.30 15.52
C GLU A 16 -5.70 12.64 14.11
N GLN A 17 -6.96 13.05 13.96
CA GLN A 17 -7.51 13.54 12.70
C GLN A 17 -6.71 14.73 12.14
N ARG A 18 -6.37 15.70 12.98
CA ARG A 18 -5.57 16.86 12.58
C ARG A 18 -4.16 16.44 12.15
N ARG A 19 -3.52 15.51 12.86
CA ARG A 19 -2.21 14.96 12.47
C ARG A 19 -2.26 14.28 11.10
N GLN A 20 -3.29 13.48 10.85
CA GLN A 20 -3.50 12.83 9.56
C GLN A 20 -3.67 13.86 8.43
N GLN A 21 -4.51 14.89 8.63
CA GLN A 21 -4.73 15.94 7.64
C GLN A 21 -3.43 16.71 7.32
N VAL A 22 -2.67 17.11 8.34
CA VAL A 22 -1.38 17.77 8.15
C VAL A 22 -0.40 16.89 7.40
N PHE A 23 -0.32 15.61 7.76
CA PHE A 23 0.52 14.65 7.06
C PHE A 23 0.15 14.51 5.59
N ARG A 24 -1.16 14.38 5.28
CA ARG A 24 -1.67 14.28 3.90
C ARG A 24 -1.34 15.53 3.08
N GLN A 25 -1.56 16.71 3.62
CA GLN A 25 -1.22 17.97 2.95
C GLN A 25 0.27 18.00 2.58
N LYS A 26 1.13 17.75 3.55
CA LYS A 26 2.58 17.69 3.33
C LYS A 26 2.96 16.64 2.29
N PHE A 27 2.37 15.46 2.34
CA PHE A 27 2.61 14.40 1.37
C PHE A 27 2.24 14.82 -0.06
N VAL A 28 1.12 15.52 -0.24
CA VAL A 28 0.67 16.04 -1.54
C VAL A 28 1.60 17.16 -2.04
N GLU A 29 2.05 18.05 -1.14
CA GLU A 29 3.00 19.13 -1.47
C GLU A 29 4.37 18.58 -1.88
N GLU A 30 4.88 17.55 -1.18
CA GLU A 30 6.14 16.87 -1.49
C GLU A 30 6.03 15.95 -2.72
N THR A 31 4.83 15.67 -3.21
CA THR A 31 4.64 14.85 -4.40
C THR A 31 5.02 15.65 -5.65
N PRO A 32 5.95 15.13 -6.49
CA PRO A 32 6.40 15.83 -7.68
C PRO A 32 5.25 16.30 -8.56
N PRO A 33 5.34 17.49 -9.17
CA PRO A 33 4.25 18.04 -10.00
C PRO A 33 3.96 17.21 -11.25
N TRP A 34 4.94 16.46 -11.74
CA TRP A 34 4.77 15.54 -12.89
C TRP A 34 4.10 14.22 -12.54
N TYR A 35 3.95 13.90 -11.25
CA TYR A 35 3.30 12.65 -10.83
C TYR A 35 1.80 12.69 -11.08
N HIS A 36 1.30 11.69 -11.78
CA HIS A 36 -0.13 11.50 -12.01
C HIS A 36 -0.56 10.07 -11.64
N GLY A 37 -1.37 9.93 -10.60
CA GLY A 37 -1.77 8.62 -10.07
C GLY A 37 -2.48 7.72 -11.08
N ALA A 38 -3.34 8.29 -11.94
CA ALA A 38 -4.01 7.51 -12.98
C ALA A 38 -3.02 6.94 -14.01
N ILE A 39 -1.99 7.70 -14.39
CA ILE A 39 -0.93 7.21 -15.30
C ILE A 39 -0.18 6.06 -14.61
N HIS A 40 0.16 6.22 -13.32
CA HIS A 40 0.82 5.17 -12.55
C HIS A 40 -0.04 3.90 -12.45
N LEU A 41 -1.33 4.04 -12.17
CA LEU A 41 -2.28 2.92 -12.14
C LEU A 41 -2.38 2.23 -13.50
N CYS A 42 -2.58 3.00 -14.59
CA CYS A 42 -2.63 2.46 -15.95
C CYS A 42 -1.35 1.68 -16.30
N PHE A 43 -0.18 2.23 -15.96
CA PHE A 43 1.09 1.56 -16.17
C PHE A 43 1.18 0.23 -15.41
N THR A 44 0.78 0.22 -14.13
CA THR A 44 0.75 -1.00 -13.31
C THR A 44 -0.20 -2.04 -13.90
N LEU A 45 -1.41 -1.61 -14.30
CA LEU A 45 -2.39 -2.51 -14.91
C LEU A 45 -1.93 -3.04 -16.26
N LEU A 46 -1.27 -2.23 -17.09
CA LEU A 46 -0.72 -2.67 -18.37
C LEU A 46 0.37 -3.72 -18.20
N ILE A 47 1.31 -3.51 -17.28
CA ILE A 47 2.37 -4.49 -17.01
C ILE A 47 1.75 -5.78 -16.45
N THR A 48 0.87 -5.69 -15.46
CA THR A 48 0.23 -6.86 -14.86
C THR A 48 -0.62 -7.61 -15.89
N GLY A 49 -1.48 -6.90 -16.62
CA GLY A 49 -2.33 -7.47 -17.65
C GLY A 49 -1.52 -8.06 -18.80
N GLY A 50 -0.46 -7.38 -19.23
CA GLY A 50 0.46 -7.88 -20.26
C GLY A 50 1.18 -9.17 -19.82
N THR A 51 1.63 -9.22 -18.58
CA THR A 51 2.25 -10.43 -18.02
C THR A 51 1.26 -11.59 -17.95
N LEU A 52 0.05 -11.34 -17.46
CA LEU A 52 -1.00 -12.35 -17.41
C LEU A 52 -1.39 -12.84 -18.80
N PHE A 53 -1.53 -11.92 -19.77
CA PHE A 53 -1.80 -12.28 -21.16
C PHE A 53 -0.67 -13.11 -21.77
N TYR A 54 0.58 -12.73 -21.53
CA TYR A 54 1.74 -13.50 -21.94
C TYR A 54 1.73 -14.92 -21.34
N CYS A 55 1.50 -15.04 -20.03
CA CYS A 55 1.39 -16.35 -19.38
C CYS A 55 0.26 -17.18 -19.98
N TRP A 56 -0.90 -16.55 -20.20
CA TRP A 56 -2.06 -17.22 -20.82
C TRP A 56 -1.73 -17.83 -22.17
N GLN A 57 -1.00 -17.12 -23.02
CA GLN A 57 -0.59 -17.61 -24.35
C GLN A 57 0.38 -18.80 -24.29
N HIS A 58 1.06 -19.00 -23.16
CA HIS A 58 2.05 -20.06 -22.98
C HIS A 58 1.55 -21.25 -22.17
N ILE A 59 0.29 -21.25 -21.76
CA ILE A 59 -0.35 -22.41 -21.13
C ILE A 59 -0.76 -23.41 -22.22
N HIS A 60 -0.02 -24.53 -22.32
CA HIS A 60 -0.25 -25.50 -23.40
C HIS A 60 -1.08 -26.71 -22.99
N ASN A 61 -1.06 -27.14 -21.72
CA ASN A 61 -1.76 -28.32 -21.22
C ASN A 61 -2.43 -28.03 -19.86
N ALA A 62 -3.54 -27.29 -19.92
CA ALA A 62 -4.13 -26.65 -18.74
C ALA A 62 -4.81 -27.57 -17.73
N THR A 63 -5.02 -28.86 -18.01
CA THR A 63 -5.89 -29.68 -17.14
C THR A 63 -5.31 -29.92 -15.74
N TRP A 64 -4.05 -30.32 -15.63
CA TRP A 64 -3.42 -30.54 -14.32
C TRP A 64 -2.74 -29.28 -13.77
N GLU A 65 -2.32 -28.35 -14.63
CA GLU A 65 -1.64 -27.11 -14.24
C GLU A 65 -2.58 -26.21 -13.43
N TRP A 66 -3.87 -26.24 -13.67
CA TRP A 66 -4.86 -25.50 -12.89
C TRP A 66 -4.88 -25.89 -11.42
N TRP A 67 -4.51 -27.12 -11.07
CA TRP A 67 -4.39 -27.54 -9.67
C TRP A 67 -3.24 -26.82 -8.94
N LEU A 68 -2.24 -26.32 -9.67
CA LEU A 68 -1.14 -25.54 -9.09
C LEU A 68 -1.59 -24.14 -8.66
N VAL A 69 -2.67 -23.60 -9.19
CA VAL A 69 -3.19 -22.28 -8.82
C VAL A 69 -3.51 -22.21 -7.32
N ILE A 70 -4.11 -23.26 -6.76
CA ILE A 70 -4.46 -23.31 -5.34
C ILE A 70 -3.22 -23.23 -4.44
N PRO A 71 -2.23 -24.14 -4.54
CA PRO A 71 -1.05 -24.07 -3.69
C PRO A 71 -0.20 -22.82 -3.94
N ILE A 72 -0.14 -22.30 -5.17
CA ILE A 72 0.57 -21.05 -5.47
C ILE A 72 -0.14 -19.87 -4.81
N ALA A 73 -1.46 -19.78 -4.87
CA ALA A 73 -2.23 -18.73 -4.19
C ALA A 73 -2.06 -18.79 -2.67
N LEU A 74 -2.13 -19.98 -2.08
CA LEU A 74 -1.90 -20.16 -0.64
C LEU A 74 -0.48 -19.78 -0.24
N PHE A 75 0.51 -20.16 -1.03
CA PHE A 75 1.91 -19.81 -0.81
C PHE A 75 2.14 -18.30 -0.95
N GLY A 76 1.53 -17.66 -1.96
CA GLY A 76 1.56 -16.21 -2.15
C GLY A 76 0.98 -15.47 -0.94
N ASN A 77 -0.20 -15.88 -0.46
CA ASN A 77 -0.80 -15.32 0.75
C ASN A 77 0.07 -15.52 1.99
N TRP A 78 0.72 -16.68 2.10
CA TRP A 78 1.65 -16.94 3.21
C TRP A 78 2.88 -16.03 3.14
N ILE A 79 3.46 -15.85 1.95
CA ILE A 79 4.59 -14.91 1.74
C ILE A 79 4.15 -13.48 2.09
N GLU A 80 2.97 -13.05 1.63
CA GLU A 80 2.43 -11.73 1.93
C GLU A 80 2.27 -11.53 3.44
N TRP A 81 1.66 -12.49 4.13
CA TRP A 81 1.54 -12.47 5.58
C TRP A 81 2.90 -12.41 6.28
N ALA A 82 3.86 -13.23 5.87
CA ALA A 82 5.20 -13.25 6.44
C ALA A 82 5.95 -11.94 6.20
N ALA A 83 5.88 -11.40 4.99
CA ALA A 83 6.46 -10.10 4.65
C ALA A 83 5.83 -8.99 5.48
N HIS A 84 4.50 -8.98 5.59
CA HIS A 84 3.78 -8.01 6.39
C HIS A 84 4.22 -8.06 7.86
N ARG A 85 4.27 -9.26 8.45
CA ARG A 85 4.61 -9.46 9.85
C ARG A 85 6.07 -9.17 10.19
N TYR A 86 7.01 -9.56 9.32
CA TYR A 86 8.44 -9.58 9.66
C TYR A 86 9.24 -8.47 8.98
N ILE A 87 8.78 -7.93 7.86
CA ILE A 87 9.51 -6.93 7.06
C ILE A 87 8.81 -5.58 7.09
N LEU A 88 7.51 -5.52 6.80
CA LEU A 88 6.79 -4.26 6.66
C LEU A 88 6.63 -3.52 8.00
N HIS A 89 6.50 -4.23 9.10
CA HIS A 89 6.36 -3.65 10.45
C HIS A 89 7.65 -3.62 11.27
N ARG A 90 8.79 -4.03 10.70
CA ARG A 90 10.09 -4.00 11.38
C ARG A 90 11.16 -3.42 10.48
N PRO A 91 12.01 -2.50 10.98
CA PRO A 91 13.12 -2.00 10.17
C PRO A 91 14.19 -3.10 10.01
N VAL A 92 14.17 -3.77 8.87
CA VAL A 92 15.16 -4.79 8.49
C VAL A 92 16.26 -4.11 7.68
N LYS A 93 17.53 -4.37 8.03
CA LYS A 93 18.69 -3.79 7.34
C LYS A 93 18.65 -4.12 5.84
N GLY A 94 18.74 -3.09 5.00
CA GLY A 94 18.61 -3.21 3.54
C GLY A 94 17.18 -3.14 3.01
N LEU A 95 16.16 -3.18 3.88
CA LEU A 95 14.74 -3.09 3.52
C LEU A 95 14.04 -1.92 4.21
N GLU A 96 14.81 -0.97 4.75
CA GLU A 96 14.30 0.18 5.51
C GLU A 96 13.32 1.04 4.69
N MET A 97 13.52 1.08 3.37
CA MET A 97 12.62 1.83 2.49
C MET A 97 11.22 1.22 2.47
N ILE A 98 11.11 -0.10 2.46
CA ILE A 98 9.83 -0.82 2.48
C ILE A 98 9.12 -0.54 3.81
N TYR A 99 9.83 -0.66 4.92
CA TYR A 99 9.31 -0.31 6.25
C TYR A 99 8.83 1.14 6.32
N LYS A 100 9.65 2.11 5.89
CA LYS A 100 9.29 3.54 5.88
C LYS A 100 8.04 3.77 5.05
N ARG A 101 7.96 3.17 3.88
CA ARG A 101 6.81 3.35 3.00
C ARG A 101 5.54 2.73 3.58
N HIS A 102 5.64 1.58 4.21
CA HIS A 102 4.49 0.92 4.83
C HIS A 102 4.09 1.56 6.17
N CYS A 103 4.98 1.56 7.15
CA CYS A 103 4.65 2.06 8.48
C CYS A 103 4.59 3.59 8.56
N THR A 104 5.53 4.31 7.91
CA THR A 104 5.60 5.76 8.06
C THR A 104 4.67 6.48 7.09
N VAL A 105 4.50 5.98 5.86
CA VAL A 105 3.63 6.64 4.89
C VAL A 105 2.23 6.06 4.94
N HIS A 106 2.08 4.76 4.62
CA HIS A 106 0.77 4.14 4.47
C HIS A 106 -0.08 4.22 5.75
N HIS A 107 0.45 3.84 6.91
CA HIS A 107 -0.30 3.88 8.16
C HIS A 107 -0.56 5.29 8.71
N GLN A 108 0.26 6.29 8.36
CA GLN A 108 -0.03 7.67 8.73
C GLN A 108 -1.02 8.32 7.76
N PHE A 109 -1.03 7.87 6.51
CA PHE A 109 -1.94 8.37 5.50
C PHE A 109 -3.35 7.81 5.69
N PHE A 110 -3.48 6.52 5.95
CA PHE A 110 -4.74 5.81 6.16
C PHE A 110 -4.90 5.45 7.63
N THR A 111 -5.77 6.12 8.33
CA THR A 111 -6.13 5.83 9.72
C THR A 111 -7.59 5.42 9.79
N HIS A 112 -8.03 4.95 10.95
CA HIS A 112 -9.44 4.62 11.18
C HIS A 112 -10.40 5.82 11.05
N HIS A 113 -9.88 7.05 11.09
CA HIS A 113 -10.68 8.27 10.93
C HIS A 113 -11.00 8.56 9.46
N ASP A 114 -10.05 8.29 8.55
CA ASP A 114 -10.23 8.54 7.14
C ASP A 114 -9.37 7.57 6.32
N LEU A 115 -10.04 6.65 5.62
CA LEU A 115 -9.46 5.68 4.70
C LEU A 115 -9.60 6.11 3.23
N GLY A 116 -10.25 7.24 2.97
CA GLY A 116 -10.46 7.77 1.64
C GLY A 116 -9.22 8.46 1.05
N TYR A 117 -9.32 8.86 -0.19
CA TYR A 117 -8.36 9.72 -0.88
C TYR A 117 -9.09 10.83 -1.64
N ASN A 118 -8.49 12.02 -1.73
CA ASN A 118 -9.11 13.21 -2.29
C ASN A 118 -8.57 13.60 -3.67
N GLY A 119 -7.53 12.93 -4.16
CA GLY A 119 -6.97 13.28 -5.45
C GLY A 119 -5.91 12.30 -5.96
N HIS A 120 -5.59 12.41 -7.25
CA HIS A 120 -4.66 11.51 -7.93
C HIS A 120 -3.23 11.49 -7.37
N LYS A 121 -2.78 12.56 -6.72
CA LYS A 121 -1.47 12.62 -6.07
C LYS A 121 -1.39 11.72 -4.83
N GLU A 122 -2.51 11.55 -4.13
CA GLU A 122 -2.60 10.70 -2.95
C GLU A 122 -2.46 9.21 -3.28
N TRP A 123 -2.73 8.80 -4.53
CA TRP A 123 -2.54 7.43 -4.97
C TRP A 123 -1.08 6.95 -4.85
N ARG A 124 -0.13 7.88 -4.77
CA ARG A 124 1.27 7.56 -4.46
C ARG A 124 1.43 6.89 -3.09
N ALA A 125 0.53 7.10 -2.14
CA ALA A 125 0.54 6.44 -0.84
C ALA A 125 0.11 4.96 -0.93
N LEU A 126 -0.72 4.61 -1.93
CA LEU A 126 -1.20 3.24 -2.19
C LEU A 126 -0.29 2.49 -3.15
N LEU A 127 0.03 3.12 -4.29
CA LEU A 127 0.74 2.47 -5.38
C LEU A 127 2.24 2.40 -5.06
N PHE A 128 2.79 1.20 -5.05
CA PHE A 128 4.24 1.02 -4.99
C PHE A 128 4.88 1.58 -6.26
N SER A 129 5.97 2.31 -6.10
CA SER A 129 6.77 2.72 -7.26
C SER A 129 7.21 1.48 -8.04
N PRO A 130 7.02 1.44 -9.36
CA PRO A 130 7.52 0.34 -10.19
C PRO A 130 9.05 0.23 -10.14
N PHE A 131 9.73 1.28 -9.67
CA PHE A 131 11.18 1.33 -9.50
C PHE A 131 11.61 1.14 -8.03
N ALA A 132 10.71 0.87 -7.10
CA ALA A 132 11.04 0.68 -5.69
C ALA A 132 12.08 -0.41 -5.40
N PRO A 133 12.22 -1.48 -6.21
CA PRO A 133 13.27 -2.46 -6.04
C PRO A 133 14.65 -2.00 -6.52
N LEU A 134 14.75 -0.87 -7.23
CA LEU A 134 15.96 -0.42 -7.93
C LEU A 134 16.60 0.83 -7.32
N GLY A 135 16.04 1.36 -6.22
CA GLY A 135 16.49 2.62 -5.62
C GLY A 135 16.73 2.56 -4.14
#